data_1d9986391d8534468f07c6b31094870d
#
_entry.id   1d9986391d8534468f07c6b31094870d
#
_cell.length_a   1.000
_cell.length_b   1.000
_cell.length_c   1.000
_cell.angle_alpha   90.00
_cell.angle_beta   90.00
_cell.angle_gamma   90.00
#
_symmetry.space_group_name_H-M   'P 1'
#
loop_
_entity.id
_entity.type
_entity.pdbx_description
1 polymer ?
#
loop_
_entity_poly.entity_id
_entity_poly.type
_entity_poly.pdbx_seq_one_letter_code
_entity_poly.pdbx_strand_id
1 'polypeptide(L)'
;MTEKKKEIPFLCLRMKELREEYKCSLDDMVKKIQNYEGTLLKKSSLSRAENGKTSEKTLKEYAIRYCKAFCMPDEQIDQFLRGEKTVVVDTSAILKNIQLIDELNDEYDKVIIPKVVVNELNRIKDSKSSLCKKAWEVLRGISYGDKIVSMEYTGKNKNIKNDEKIIYIANEASKKYHTKVDIITDDIDYSVYLKNNENIAALHLGKYIATKQPIRGTGRLDNIKDFFADTYESLERIGKD
;
A
#
# COMPACT_ATOMS: atom_id res chain seq x y z
N MET A 1 -10.53 9.83 -30.47
CA MET A 1 -10.92 8.96 -29.33
C MET A 1 -9.73 8.06 -29.03
N THR A 2 -8.94 8.36 -28.03
CA THR A 2 -7.83 7.51 -27.59
C THR A 2 -8.42 6.32 -26.86
N GLU A 3 -8.28 5.12 -27.42
CA GLU A 3 -8.61 3.87 -26.72
C GLU A 3 -7.85 3.86 -25.39
N LYS A 4 -8.59 3.93 -24.28
CA LYS A 4 -8.01 3.67 -22.96
C LYS A 4 -7.45 2.25 -23.00
N LYS A 5 -6.13 2.11 -23.03
CA LYS A 5 -5.45 0.82 -22.85
C LYS A 5 -5.99 0.22 -21.54
N LYS A 6 -6.72 -0.89 -21.65
CA LYS A 6 -7.28 -1.58 -20.49
C LYS A 6 -6.11 -2.04 -19.63
N GLU A 7 -6.04 -1.50 -18.44
CA GLU A 7 -4.96 -1.82 -17.49
C GLU A 7 -5.02 -3.32 -17.14
N ILE A 8 -3.87 -3.99 -17.17
CA ILE A 8 -3.80 -5.41 -16.85
C ILE A 8 -3.91 -5.55 -15.33
N PRO A 9 -4.86 -6.37 -14.81
CA PRO A 9 -5.01 -6.55 -13.37
C PRO A 9 -3.71 -7.04 -12.71
N PHE A 10 -3.39 -6.53 -11.53
CA PHE A 10 -2.18 -6.90 -10.78
C PHE A 10 -2.03 -8.41 -10.58
N LEU A 11 -3.14 -9.13 -10.39
CA LEU A 11 -3.11 -10.58 -10.24
C LEU A 11 -2.53 -11.28 -11.48
N CYS A 12 -2.79 -10.75 -12.70
CA CYS A 12 -2.20 -11.28 -13.94
C CYS A 12 -0.68 -11.13 -13.94
N LEU A 13 -0.20 -9.97 -13.48
CA LEU A 13 1.24 -9.67 -13.42
C LEU A 13 1.92 -10.58 -12.40
N ARG A 14 1.34 -10.75 -11.21
CA ARG A 14 1.85 -11.67 -10.19
C ARG A 14 1.89 -13.12 -10.66
N MET A 15 0.87 -13.58 -11.38
CA MET A 15 0.88 -14.93 -11.98
C MET A 15 2.04 -15.10 -12.96
N LYS A 16 2.27 -14.11 -13.81
CA LYS A 16 3.35 -14.13 -14.78
C LYS A 16 4.71 -14.13 -14.08
N GLU A 17 4.91 -13.26 -13.07
CA GLU A 17 6.13 -13.19 -12.28
C GLU A 17 6.42 -14.50 -11.55
N LEU A 18 5.41 -15.08 -10.88
CA LEU A 18 5.55 -16.36 -10.20
C LEU A 18 6.05 -17.44 -11.16
N ARG A 19 5.47 -17.52 -12.37
CA ARG A 19 5.91 -18.48 -13.39
C ARG A 19 7.35 -18.21 -13.85
N GLU A 20 7.72 -16.94 -14.06
CA GLU A 20 9.05 -16.54 -14.50
C GLU A 20 10.12 -16.77 -13.43
N GLU A 21 9.79 -16.52 -12.15
CA GLU A 21 10.66 -16.81 -11.01
C GLU A 21 11.05 -18.29 -10.95
N TYR A 22 10.08 -19.19 -11.18
CA TYR A 22 10.34 -20.62 -11.28
C TYR A 22 10.86 -21.06 -12.66
N LYS A 23 11.23 -20.12 -13.54
CA LYS A 23 11.74 -20.38 -14.90
C LYS A 23 10.86 -21.31 -15.72
N CYS A 24 9.55 -21.28 -15.52
CA CYS A 24 8.58 -22.09 -16.22
C CYS A 24 8.07 -21.38 -17.48
N SER A 25 8.04 -22.09 -18.60
CA SER A 25 7.26 -21.66 -19.77
C SER A 25 5.76 -21.84 -19.51
N LEU A 26 4.90 -21.26 -20.38
CA LEU A 26 3.45 -21.55 -20.30
C LEU A 26 3.13 -23.03 -20.52
N ASP A 27 3.91 -23.75 -21.33
CA ASP A 27 3.71 -25.17 -21.56
C ASP A 27 4.08 -25.99 -20.31
N ASP A 28 5.17 -25.61 -19.62
CA ASP A 28 5.54 -26.23 -18.36
C ASP A 28 4.48 -26.00 -17.28
N MET A 29 3.90 -24.78 -17.25
CA MET A 29 2.84 -24.45 -16.30
C MET A 29 1.58 -25.27 -16.56
N VAL A 30 1.20 -25.43 -17.83
CA VAL A 30 0.09 -26.31 -18.21
C VAL A 30 0.32 -27.74 -17.70
N LYS A 31 1.50 -28.32 -17.93
CA LYS A 31 1.86 -29.65 -17.46
C LYS A 31 1.82 -29.76 -15.93
N LYS A 32 2.36 -28.76 -15.22
CA LYS A 32 2.32 -28.73 -13.74
C LYS A 32 0.90 -28.75 -13.20
N ILE A 33 0.02 -27.90 -13.73
CA ILE A 33 -1.40 -27.85 -13.31
C ILE A 33 -2.11 -29.15 -13.67
N GLN A 34 -1.89 -29.72 -14.87
CA GLN A 34 -2.48 -30.99 -15.25
C GLN A 34 -2.04 -32.14 -14.37
N ASN A 35 -0.76 -32.20 -14.00
CA ASN A 35 -0.23 -33.21 -13.09
C ASN A 35 -0.83 -33.08 -11.67
N TYR A 36 -1.12 -31.87 -11.23
CA TYR A 36 -1.70 -31.63 -9.92
C TYR A 36 -3.22 -31.96 -9.87
N GLU A 37 -3.97 -31.53 -10.91
CA GLU A 37 -5.45 -31.60 -10.92
C GLU A 37 -6.01 -32.75 -11.73
N GLY A 38 -5.23 -33.38 -12.58
CA GLY A 38 -5.69 -34.41 -13.52
C GLY A 38 -6.58 -33.87 -14.65
N THR A 39 -6.75 -32.55 -14.77
CA THR A 39 -7.64 -31.90 -15.76
C THR A 39 -6.88 -31.36 -16.96
N LEU A 40 -7.46 -31.58 -18.16
CA LEU A 40 -6.86 -31.01 -19.38
C LEU A 40 -7.03 -29.48 -19.40
N LEU A 41 -5.90 -28.80 -19.50
CA LEU A 41 -5.84 -27.34 -19.58
C LEU A 41 -5.17 -26.92 -20.91
N LYS A 42 -5.69 -25.87 -21.55
CA LYS A 42 -5.13 -25.34 -22.79
C LYS A 42 -4.17 -24.18 -22.49
N LYS A 43 -3.00 -24.19 -23.11
CA LYS A 43 -2.03 -23.08 -23.04
C LYS A 43 -2.64 -21.71 -23.35
N SER A 44 -3.54 -21.65 -24.34
CA SER A 44 -4.24 -20.42 -24.71
C SER A 44 -5.09 -19.84 -23.58
N SER A 45 -5.63 -20.69 -22.69
CA SER A 45 -6.41 -20.26 -21.54
C SER A 45 -5.53 -19.58 -20.49
N LEU A 46 -4.35 -20.16 -20.18
CA LEU A 46 -3.37 -19.55 -19.27
C LEU A 46 -2.84 -18.24 -19.86
N SER A 47 -2.49 -18.22 -21.14
CA SER A 47 -2.04 -17.00 -21.82
C SER A 47 -3.09 -15.89 -21.75
N ARG A 48 -4.38 -16.22 -21.90
CA ARG A 48 -5.46 -15.23 -21.74
C ARG A 48 -5.58 -14.73 -20.31
N ALA A 49 -5.40 -15.60 -19.32
CA ALA A 49 -5.42 -15.21 -17.92
C ALA A 49 -4.27 -14.25 -17.58
N GLU A 50 -3.03 -14.57 -17.93
CA GLU A 50 -1.86 -13.70 -17.71
C GLU A 50 -1.97 -12.35 -18.44
N ASN A 51 -2.75 -12.26 -19.51
CA ASN A 51 -2.96 -11.03 -20.27
C ASN A 51 -4.26 -10.28 -19.93
N GLY A 52 -4.93 -10.63 -18.83
CA GLY A 52 -6.16 -9.97 -18.37
C GLY A 52 -7.35 -10.12 -19.32
N LYS A 53 -7.36 -11.18 -20.13
CA LYS A 53 -8.43 -11.46 -21.13
C LYS A 53 -9.44 -12.50 -20.63
N THR A 54 -9.62 -12.59 -19.32
CA THR A 54 -10.57 -13.48 -18.63
C THR A 54 -11.43 -12.69 -17.67
N SER A 55 -12.53 -13.27 -17.15
CA SER A 55 -13.29 -12.68 -16.07
C SER A 55 -12.49 -12.70 -14.77
N GLU A 56 -12.81 -11.82 -13.82
CA GLU A 56 -12.15 -11.77 -12.51
C GLU A 56 -12.27 -13.10 -11.77
N LYS A 57 -13.45 -13.73 -11.80
CA LYS A 57 -13.68 -15.05 -11.21
C LYS A 57 -12.73 -16.09 -11.78
N THR A 58 -12.69 -16.19 -13.12
CA THR A 58 -11.83 -17.15 -13.83
C THR A 58 -10.34 -16.85 -13.57
N LEU A 59 -9.96 -15.57 -13.48
CA LEU A 59 -8.60 -15.16 -13.15
C LEU A 59 -8.17 -15.67 -11.75
N LYS A 60 -9.04 -15.49 -10.73
CA LYS A 60 -8.79 -16.00 -9.39
C LYS A 60 -8.65 -17.53 -9.36
N GLU A 61 -9.52 -18.24 -10.11
CA GLU A 61 -9.41 -19.69 -10.24
C GLU A 61 -8.07 -20.13 -10.82
N TYR A 62 -7.58 -19.47 -11.89
CA TYR A 62 -6.27 -19.77 -12.45
C TYR A 62 -5.13 -19.41 -11.51
N ALA A 63 -5.23 -18.31 -10.78
CA ALA A 63 -4.21 -17.93 -9.79
C ALA A 63 -4.07 -18.97 -8.68
N ILE A 64 -5.19 -19.49 -8.16
CA ILE A 64 -5.18 -20.60 -7.19
C ILE A 64 -4.50 -21.84 -7.75
N ARG A 65 -4.80 -22.20 -9.01
CA ARG A 65 -4.16 -23.34 -9.69
C ARG A 65 -2.66 -23.15 -9.84
N TYR A 66 -2.19 -21.94 -10.15
CA TYR A 66 -0.77 -21.59 -10.18
C TYR A 66 -0.11 -21.85 -8.82
N CYS A 67 -0.66 -21.29 -7.77
CA CYS A 67 -0.13 -21.44 -6.41
C CYS A 67 -0.06 -22.92 -5.99
N LYS A 68 -1.13 -23.67 -6.25
CA LYS A 68 -1.20 -25.10 -5.93
C LYS A 68 -0.21 -25.95 -6.73
N ALA A 69 -0.01 -25.62 -8.01
CA ALA A 69 0.98 -26.30 -8.86
C ALA A 69 2.44 -26.06 -8.41
N PHE A 70 2.68 -25.02 -7.60
CA PHE A 70 3.93 -24.75 -6.90
C PHE A 70 3.93 -25.18 -5.44
N CYS A 71 2.92 -25.93 -4.98
CA CYS A 71 2.78 -26.43 -3.62
C CYS A 71 2.76 -25.30 -2.56
N MET A 72 2.22 -24.14 -2.88
CA MET A 72 2.11 -23.04 -1.92
C MET A 72 1.08 -23.37 -0.84
N PRO A 73 1.35 -23.10 0.46
CA PRO A 73 0.38 -23.21 1.54
C PRO A 73 -0.83 -22.28 1.34
N ASP A 74 -1.98 -22.64 1.88
CA ASP A 74 -3.23 -21.89 1.70
C ASP A 74 -3.10 -20.41 2.17
N GLU A 75 -2.39 -20.15 3.27
CA GLU A 75 -2.11 -18.80 3.77
C GLU A 75 -1.34 -17.96 2.76
N GLN A 76 -0.36 -18.56 2.05
CA GLN A 76 0.39 -17.88 0.99
C GLN A 76 -0.46 -17.69 -0.27
N ILE A 77 -1.41 -18.59 -0.54
CA ILE A 77 -2.37 -18.44 -1.64
C ILE A 77 -3.26 -17.22 -1.40
N ASP A 78 -3.79 -17.06 -0.20
CA ASP A 78 -4.60 -15.89 0.16
C ASP A 78 -3.79 -14.59 0.03
N GLN A 79 -2.56 -14.57 0.51
CA GLN A 79 -1.65 -13.42 0.32
C GLN A 79 -1.38 -13.16 -1.17
N PHE A 80 -1.12 -14.20 -1.96
CA PHE A 80 -0.91 -14.09 -3.39
C PHE A 80 -2.12 -13.49 -4.13
N LEU A 81 -3.34 -13.90 -3.75
CA LEU A 81 -4.58 -13.40 -4.37
C LEU A 81 -4.84 -11.92 -4.03
N ARG A 82 -4.66 -11.50 -2.80
CA ARG A 82 -4.87 -10.10 -2.38
C ARG A 82 -3.70 -9.18 -2.75
N GLY A 83 -2.50 -9.72 -2.88
CA GLY A 83 -1.23 -8.99 -2.94
C GLY A 83 -0.74 -8.57 -1.57
N GLU A 84 0.50 -8.10 -1.52
CA GLU A 84 1.08 -7.57 -0.30
C GLU A 84 0.36 -6.27 0.10
N LYS A 85 -0.13 -6.20 1.33
CA LYS A 85 -0.61 -4.94 1.89
C LYS A 85 0.57 -3.99 2.03
N THR A 86 0.58 -2.96 1.22
CA THR A 86 1.69 -2.00 1.15
C THR A 86 1.21 -0.61 1.55
N VAL A 87 1.95 0.05 2.40
CA VAL A 87 1.68 1.42 2.83
C VAL A 87 2.89 2.32 2.64
N VAL A 88 2.65 3.55 2.24
CA VAL A 88 3.62 4.66 2.24
C VAL A 88 3.22 5.63 3.34
N VAL A 89 4.19 6.10 4.11
CA VAL A 89 3.90 6.96 5.27
C VAL A 89 4.46 8.35 5.05
N ASP A 90 3.63 9.35 5.34
CA ASP A 90 4.00 10.77 5.30
C ASP A 90 4.53 11.24 6.65
N THR A 91 5.35 12.30 6.64
CA THR A 91 5.97 12.91 7.82
C THR A 91 4.93 13.41 8.82
N SER A 92 3.85 14.02 8.33
CA SER A 92 2.79 14.59 9.17
C SER A 92 2.13 13.52 10.05
N ALA A 93 1.80 12.37 9.47
CA ALA A 93 1.20 11.25 10.19
C ALA A 93 2.13 10.67 11.25
N ILE A 94 3.40 10.47 10.91
CA ILE A 94 4.39 9.88 11.84
C ILE A 94 4.64 10.79 13.04
N LEU A 95 4.78 12.10 12.83
CA LEU A 95 5.03 13.05 13.90
C LEU A 95 3.81 13.23 14.83
N LYS A 96 2.61 13.00 14.30
CA LYS A 96 1.37 13.06 15.07
C LYS A 96 1.17 11.81 15.93
N ASN A 97 1.52 10.63 15.40
CA ASN A 97 1.49 9.36 16.13
C ASN A 97 2.85 8.64 16.02
N ILE A 98 3.67 8.74 17.05
CA ILE A 98 5.02 8.14 17.07
C ILE A 98 5.01 6.61 17.10
N GLN A 99 3.91 5.99 17.54
CA GLN A 99 3.72 4.53 17.56
C GLN A 99 3.24 4.00 16.20
N LEU A 100 2.90 4.89 15.27
CA LEU A 100 2.35 4.54 13.96
C LEU A 100 3.22 3.52 13.21
N ILE A 101 4.54 3.65 13.30
CA ILE A 101 5.49 2.75 12.60
C ILE A 101 5.35 1.31 13.11
N ASP A 102 5.27 1.12 14.43
CA ASP A 102 5.11 -0.20 15.04
C ASP A 102 3.74 -0.80 14.67
N GLU A 103 2.67 0.01 14.76
CA GLU A 103 1.32 -0.40 14.38
C GLU A 103 1.23 -0.82 12.90
N LEU A 104 1.90 -0.09 12.01
CA LEU A 104 1.92 -0.42 10.59
C LEU A 104 2.77 -1.65 10.29
N ASN A 105 3.88 -1.84 11.02
CA ASN A 105 4.72 -3.01 10.88
C ASN A 105 3.97 -4.31 11.26
N ASP A 106 2.99 -4.22 12.17
CA ASP A 106 2.14 -5.35 12.53
C ASP A 106 1.05 -5.63 11.47
N GLU A 107 0.50 -4.58 10.85
CA GLU A 107 -0.69 -4.70 9.99
C GLU A 107 -0.38 -4.89 8.51
N TYR A 108 0.69 -4.28 8.03
CA TYR A 108 1.07 -4.29 6.62
C TYR A 108 2.17 -5.31 6.37
N ASP A 109 2.16 -5.88 5.16
CA ASP A 109 3.22 -6.77 4.71
C ASP A 109 4.48 -5.96 4.33
N LYS A 110 4.29 -4.66 3.99
CA LYS A 110 5.38 -3.75 3.60
C LYS A 110 5.07 -2.30 3.99
N VAL A 111 5.97 -1.68 4.72
CA VAL A 111 5.90 -0.26 5.12
C VAL A 111 6.99 0.52 4.40
N ILE A 112 6.60 1.44 3.54
CA ILE A 112 7.53 2.26 2.75
C ILE A 112 7.69 3.61 3.42
N ILE A 113 8.92 3.91 3.80
CA ILE A 113 9.31 5.23 4.28
C ILE A 113 10.09 5.94 3.17
N PRO A 114 9.49 6.93 2.50
CA PRO A 114 10.18 7.70 1.49
C PRO A 114 11.45 8.36 2.03
N LYS A 115 12.53 8.35 1.26
CA LYS A 115 13.79 9.00 1.68
C LYS A 115 13.61 10.50 1.98
N VAL A 116 12.65 11.15 1.29
CA VAL A 116 12.29 12.54 1.57
C VAL A 116 11.73 12.70 3.00
N VAL A 117 10.94 11.75 3.48
CA VAL A 117 10.41 11.74 4.86
C VAL A 117 11.56 11.55 5.86
N VAL A 118 12.46 10.59 5.61
CA VAL A 118 13.66 10.40 6.47
C VAL A 118 14.52 11.66 6.54
N ASN A 119 14.73 12.34 5.41
CA ASN A 119 15.48 13.59 5.35
C ASN A 119 14.79 14.72 6.14
N GLU A 120 13.48 14.79 6.08
CA GLU A 120 12.68 15.78 6.82
C GLU A 120 12.72 15.50 8.32
N LEU A 121 12.58 14.26 8.75
CA LEU A 121 12.74 13.84 10.14
C LEU A 121 14.14 14.16 10.68
N ASN A 122 15.21 13.93 9.89
CA ASN A 122 16.56 14.30 10.28
C ASN A 122 16.71 15.81 10.47
N ARG A 123 16.14 16.63 9.56
CA ARG A 123 16.16 18.11 9.73
C ARG A 123 15.43 18.56 10.99
N ILE A 124 14.29 17.93 11.31
CA ILE A 124 13.52 18.22 12.53
C ILE A 124 14.30 17.78 13.76
N LYS A 125 14.92 16.60 13.74
CA LYS A 125 15.76 16.07 14.82
C LYS A 125 16.90 17.01 15.17
N ASP A 126 17.54 17.62 14.16
CA ASP A 126 18.70 18.51 14.33
C ASP A 126 18.29 19.97 14.58
N SER A 127 17.00 20.27 14.62
CA SER A 127 16.44 21.59 14.87
C SER A 127 16.22 21.85 16.38
N LYS A 128 15.94 23.12 16.73
CA LYS A 128 15.48 23.50 18.08
C LYS A 128 13.96 23.34 18.26
N SER A 129 13.30 22.61 17.38
CA SER A 129 11.85 22.39 17.42
C SER A 129 11.43 21.52 18.61
N SER A 130 10.25 21.75 19.15
CA SER A 130 9.61 20.87 20.13
C SER A 130 9.40 19.43 19.62
N LEU A 131 9.45 19.24 18.31
CA LEU A 131 9.31 17.94 17.64
C LEU A 131 10.63 17.16 17.54
N CYS A 132 11.77 17.75 17.91
CA CYS A 132 13.10 17.12 17.83
C CYS A 132 13.11 15.73 18.48
N LYS A 133 12.61 15.62 19.73
CA LYS A 133 12.55 14.35 20.46
C LYS A 133 11.69 13.32 19.76
N LYS A 134 10.52 13.72 19.26
CA LYS A 134 9.63 12.83 18.50
C LYS A 134 10.29 12.32 17.23
N ALA A 135 10.93 13.20 16.45
CA ALA A 135 11.63 12.81 15.23
C ALA A 135 12.76 11.81 15.51
N TRP A 136 13.47 11.95 16.63
CA TRP A 136 14.50 11.01 17.04
C TRP A 136 13.93 9.63 17.40
N GLU A 137 12.83 9.58 18.17
CA GLU A 137 12.13 8.33 18.52
C GLU A 137 11.63 7.60 17.27
N VAL A 138 11.03 8.33 16.34
CA VAL A 138 10.55 7.77 15.07
C VAL A 138 11.69 7.20 14.21
N LEU A 139 12.79 7.95 14.05
CA LEU A 139 13.95 7.46 13.28
C LEU A 139 14.56 6.20 13.91
N ARG A 140 14.51 6.08 15.22
CA ARG A 140 14.91 4.87 15.93
C ARG A 140 13.96 3.71 15.62
N GLY A 141 12.64 3.92 15.66
CA GLY A 141 11.64 2.90 15.29
C GLY A 141 11.82 2.41 13.86
N ILE A 142 12.05 3.34 12.90
CA ILE A 142 12.32 2.99 11.50
C ILE A 142 13.51 2.06 11.34
N SER A 143 14.56 2.20 12.18
CA SER A 143 15.77 1.40 12.07
C SER A 143 15.61 -0.05 12.55
N TYR A 144 14.54 -0.39 13.25
CA TYR A 144 14.30 -1.73 13.81
C TYR A 144 13.17 -2.50 13.11
N GLY A 145 12.37 -1.86 12.26
CA GLY A 145 11.26 -2.51 11.57
C GLY A 145 11.74 -3.43 10.44
N ASP A 146 11.38 -4.70 10.52
CA ASP A 146 11.77 -5.74 9.55
C ASP A 146 11.04 -5.63 8.19
N LYS A 147 9.83 -5.06 8.19
CA LYS A 147 9.03 -4.83 6.98
C LYS A 147 9.22 -3.44 6.38
N ILE A 148 10.12 -2.64 6.97
CA ILE A 148 10.35 -1.26 6.53
C ILE A 148 11.29 -1.24 5.32
N VAL A 149 10.83 -0.57 4.26
CA VAL A 149 11.59 -0.37 3.03
C VAL A 149 11.75 1.13 2.78
N SER A 150 12.98 1.58 2.58
CA SER A 150 13.22 2.96 2.12
C SER A 150 13.18 3.03 0.61
N MET A 151 12.42 4.00 0.06
CA MET A 151 12.38 4.28 -1.37
C MET A 151 12.74 5.73 -1.65
N GLU A 152 13.50 5.93 -2.74
CA GLU A 152 13.94 7.25 -3.19
C GLU A 152 13.15 7.70 -4.41
N TYR A 153 12.93 9.01 -4.50
CA TYR A 153 12.37 9.62 -5.69
C TYR A 153 13.38 9.59 -6.86
N THR A 154 13.02 8.95 -7.95
CA THR A 154 13.86 8.79 -9.15
C THR A 154 13.35 9.58 -10.36
N GLY A 155 12.32 10.41 -10.18
CA GLY A 155 11.73 11.21 -11.24
C GLY A 155 12.70 12.28 -11.78
N LYS A 156 12.46 12.70 -13.02
CA LYS A 156 13.32 13.67 -13.74
C LYS A 156 13.28 15.08 -13.14
N ASN A 157 12.12 15.52 -12.65
CA ASN A 157 11.96 16.86 -12.09
C ASN A 157 12.29 16.85 -10.60
N LYS A 158 13.46 17.36 -10.22
CA LYS A 158 13.92 17.41 -8.82
C LYS A 158 13.25 18.51 -8.00
N ASN A 159 12.65 19.51 -8.65
CA ASN A 159 12.08 20.71 -8.01
C ASN A 159 10.58 20.60 -7.71
N ILE A 160 10.07 19.38 -7.50
CA ILE A 160 8.68 19.16 -7.08
C ILE A 160 8.55 19.15 -5.56
N LYS A 161 7.35 19.40 -5.06
CA LYS A 161 7.03 19.36 -3.63
C LYS A 161 7.23 17.96 -3.05
N ASN A 162 7.44 17.88 -1.74
CA ASN A 162 7.63 16.59 -1.05
C ASN A 162 6.43 15.67 -1.21
N ASP A 163 5.20 16.20 -1.13
CA ASP A 163 3.97 15.44 -1.32
C ASP A 163 3.90 14.77 -2.70
N GLU A 164 4.27 15.51 -3.74
CA GLU A 164 4.33 14.96 -5.11
C GLU A 164 5.40 13.86 -5.23
N LYS A 165 6.52 13.97 -4.48
CA LYS A 165 7.53 12.90 -4.42
C LYS A 165 6.99 11.66 -3.72
N ILE A 166 6.22 11.83 -2.64
CA ILE A 166 5.59 10.74 -1.90
C ILE A 166 4.56 10.02 -2.78
N ILE A 167 3.70 10.77 -3.48
CA ILE A 167 2.74 10.21 -4.44
C ILE A 167 3.45 9.46 -5.56
N TYR A 168 4.55 10.01 -6.10
CA TYR A 168 5.36 9.33 -7.11
C TYR A 168 5.91 8.00 -6.58
N ILE A 169 6.48 7.99 -5.37
CA ILE A 169 7.02 6.79 -4.72
C ILE A 169 5.92 5.75 -4.52
N ALA A 170 4.72 6.15 -4.10
CA ALA A 170 3.58 5.24 -3.97
C ALA A 170 3.18 4.63 -5.33
N ASN A 171 3.20 5.40 -6.41
CA ASN A 171 2.96 4.88 -7.76
C ASN A 171 4.03 3.86 -8.19
N GLU A 172 5.30 4.15 -7.92
CA GLU A 172 6.39 3.21 -8.24
C GLU A 172 6.32 1.95 -7.37
N ALA A 173 5.94 2.08 -6.11
CA ALA A 173 5.71 0.94 -5.22
C ALA A 173 4.55 0.07 -5.72
N SER A 174 3.43 0.69 -6.12
CA SER A 174 2.28 -0.03 -6.67
C SER A 174 2.64 -0.85 -7.92
N LYS A 175 3.45 -0.27 -8.81
CA LYS A 175 3.95 -0.96 -10.00
C LYS A 175 4.92 -2.08 -9.63
N LYS A 176 5.87 -1.82 -8.72
CA LYS A 176 6.92 -2.76 -8.33
C LYS A 176 6.36 -4.00 -7.62
N TYR A 177 5.37 -3.81 -6.77
CA TYR A 177 4.81 -4.90 -5.95
C TYR A 177 3.47 -5.43 -6.46
N HIS A 178 3.01 -4.92 -7.62
CA HIS A 178 1.73 -5.30 -8.24
C HIS A 178 0.58 -5.34 -7.24
N THR A 179 0.43 -4.27 -6.46
CA THR A 179 -0.58 -4.14 -5.41
C THR A 179 -1.11 -2.71 -5.31
N LYS A 180 -2.27 -2.57 -4.67
CA LYS A 180 -2.74 -1.25 -4.26
C LYS A 180 -1.92 -0.77 -3.06
N VAL A 181 -1.64 0.54 -3.03
CA VAL A 181 -0.83 1.17 -1.99
C VAL A 181 -1.65 2.21 -1.26
N ASP A 182 -1.63 2.15 0.06
CA ASP A 182 -2.19 3.20 0.90
C ASP A 182 -1.12 4.25 1.20
N ILE A 183 -1.50 5.54 1.22
CA ILE A 183 -0.67 6.61 1.78
C ILE A 183 -1.32 7.04 3.08
N ILE A 184 -0.65 6.84 4.22
CA ILE A 184 -1.10 7.37 5.51
C ILE A 184 -0.53 8.76 5.70
N THR A 185 -1.43 9.73 5.87
CA THR A 185 -1.12 11.14 6.02
C THR A 185 -2.11 11.81 6.98
N ASP A 186 -1.72 12.90 7.59
CA ASP A 186 -2.63 13.80 8.32
C ASP A 186 -3.06 14.99 7.45
N ASP A 187 -2.55 15.09 6.22
CA ASP A 187 -2.88 16.17 5.29
C ASP A 187 -4.07 15.78 4.38
N ILE A 188 -5.05 16.67 4.32
CA ILE A 188 -6.29 16.48 3.55
C ILE A 188 -6.03 16.58 2.03
N ASP A 189 -5.02 17.33 1.62
CA ASP A 189 -4.71 17.58 0.21
C ASP A 189 -4.45 16.28 -0.58
N TYR A 190 -3.86 15.27 0.05
CA TYR A 190 -3.68 13.95 -0.57
C TYR A 190 -5.00 13.33 -1.05
N SER A 191 -6.08 13.49 -0.30
CA SER A 191 -7.40 12.98 -0.68
C SER A 191 -7.91 13.63 -1.97
N VAL A 192 -7.56 14.88 -2.21
CA VAL A 192 -7.92 15.62 -3.43
C VAL A 192 -7.07 15.14 -4.61
N TYR A 193 -5.75 15.05 -4.43
CA TYR A 193 -4.83 14.62 -5.48
C TYR A 193 -5.07 13.18 -5.94
N LEU A 194 -5.49 12.29 -5.05
CA LEU A 194 -5.64 10.86 -5.32
C LEU A 194 -7.07 10.41 -5.61
N LYS A 195 -8.05 11.33 -5.65
CA LYS A 195 -9.48 11.02 -5.82
C LYS A 195 -9.80 10.10 -7.00
N ASN A 196 -9.03 10.16 -8.08
CA ASN A 196 -9.23 9.36 -9.29
C ASN A 196 -8.14 8.32 -9.52
N ASN A 197 -7.31 8.05 -8.53
CA ASN A 197 -6.25 7.04 -8.64
C ASN A 197 -6.80 5.67 -8.22
N GLU A 198 -6.76 4.69 -9.11
CA GLU A 198 -7.30 3.35 -8.84
C GLU A 198 -6.32 2.48 -8.03
N ASN A 199 -5.04 2.83 -8.03
CA ASN A 199 -3.95 2.04 -7.47
C ASN A 199 -3.39 2.60 -6.16
N ILE A 200 -3.72 3.85 -5.84
CA ILE A 200 -3.26 4.51 -4.62
C ILE A 200 -4.46 5.15 -3.91
N ALA A 201 -4.54 4.92 -2.61
CA ALA A 201 -5.53 5.56 -1.76
C ALA A 201 -4.87 6.41 -0.67
N ALA A 202 -5.42 7.60 -0.40
CA ALA A 202 -5.05 8.38 0.77
C ALA A 202 -5.89 7.91 1.97
N LEU A 203 -5.23 7.49 3.02
CA LEU A 203 -5.83 7.12 4.29
C LEU A 203 -5.45 8.17 5.35
N HIS A 204 -6.39 9.01 5.69
CA HIS A 204 -6.17 10.02 6.73
C HIS A 204 -5.94 9.36 8.10
N LEU A 205 -4.93 9.82 8.84
CA LEU A 205 -4.53 9.24 10.13
C LEU A 205 -5.69 9.08 11.10
N GLY A 206 -6.57 10.07 11.21
CA GLY A 206 -7.75 9.99 12.07
C GLY A 206 -8.71 8.85 11.70
N LYS A 207 -8.91 8.58 10.40
CA LYS A 207 -9.70 7.44 9.94
C LYS A 207 -9.00 6.12 10.27
N TYR A 208 -7.69 6.04 10.03
CA TYR A 208 -6.90 4.86 10.36
C TYR A 208 -7.01 4.50 11.84
N ILE A 209 -6.84 5.48 12.75
CA ILE A 209 -6.98 5.27 14.19
C ILE A 209 -8.41 4.84 14.55
N ALA A 210 -9.42 5.44 13.93
CA ALA A 210 -10.83 5.10 14.19
C ALA A 210 -11.17 3.65 13.83
N THR A 211 -10.54 3.08 12.79
CA THR A 211 -10.73 1.66 12.41
C THR A 211 -10.16 0.69 13.43
N LYS A 212 -9.22 1.13 14.27
CA LYS A 212 -8.55 0.32 15.30
C LYS A 212 -9.27 0.30 16.64
N GLN A 213 -10.15 1.27 16.88
CA GLN A 213 -10.94 1.26 18.10
C GLN A 213 -11.95 0.12 18.02
N PRO A 214 -11.98 -0.82 19.00
CA PRO A 214 -13.03 -1.82 19.06
C PRO A 214 -14.37 -1.09 19.05
N ILE A 215 -15.31 -1.52 18.21
CA ILE A 215 -16.70 -1.03 18.23
C ILE A 215 -17.23 -1.32 19.64
N ARG A 216 -17.08 -0.36 20.53
CA ARG A 216 -17.73 -0.41 21.85
C ARG A 216 -19.21 -0.39 21.57
N GLY A 217 -19.85 -1.53 21.87
CA GLY A 217 -21.27 -1.75 21.63
C GLY A 217 -22.09 -0.55 22.07
N THR A 218 -22.98 -0.13 21.23
CA THR A 218 -24.20 0.69 21.46
C THR A 218 -24.21 1.53 22.75
N GLY A 219 -23.39 2.57 22.79
CA GLY A 219 -23.41 3.55 23.85
C GLY A 219 -22.99 4.90 23.32
N ARG A 220 -23.98 5.72 22.94
CA ARG A 220 -23.95 7.14 22.64
C ARG A 220 -23.08 7.65 21.48
N LEU A 221 -23.78 8.10 20.46
CA LEU A 221 -23.36 9.02 19.38
C LEU A 221 -22.73 10.36 19.86
N ASP A 222 -22.71 10.61 21.16
CA ASP A 222 -22.26 11.88 21.75
C ASP A 222 -20.73 12.05 21.66
N ASN A 223 -19.94 10.95 21.73
CA ASN A 223 -18.47 11.05 21.70
C ASN A 223 -17.88 11.38 20.32
N ILE A 224 -18.64 11.19 19.24
CA ILE A 224 -18.15 11.56 17.89
C ILE A 224 -18.28 13.08 17.69
N LYS A 225 -19.29 13.70 18.27
CA LYS A 225 -19.47 15.17 18.21
C LYS A 225 -18.38 15.91 18.99
N ASP A 226 -17.95 15.38 20.13
CA ASP A 226 -16.90 15.99 20.95
C ASP A 226 -15.53 15.90 20.27
N PHE A 227 -15.23 14.78 19.58
CA PHE A 227 -13.99 14.64 18.82
C PHE A 227 -13.90 15.59 17.62
N PHE A 228 -15.04 15.87 16.96
CA PHE A 228 -15.09 16.87 15.88
C PHE A 228 -15.16 18.30 16.38
N ALA A 229 -15.72 18.55 17.57
CA ALA A 229 -15.78 19.88 18.19
C ALA A 229 -14.37 20.41 18.50
N ASP A 230 -13.51 19.59 19.12
CA ASP A 230 -12.13 19.97 19.44
C ASP A 230 -11.30 20.28 18.17
N THR A 231 -11.62 19.62 17.07
CA THR A 231 -10.93 19.86 15.79
C THR A 231 -11.41 21.16 15.13
N TYR A 232 -12.69 21.51 15.25
CA TYR A 232 -13.25 22.76 14.73
C TYR A 232 -12.84 23.98 15.55
N GLU A 233 -12.80 23.89 16.88
CA GLU A 233 -12.32 24.99 17.72
C GLU A 233 -10.84 25.32 17.50
N SER A 234 -10.03 24.31 17.13
CA SER A 234 -8.62 24.52 16.77
C SER A 234 -8.45 25.31 15.47
N LEU A 235 -9.38 25.15 14.52
CA LEU A 235 -9.35 25.85 13.22
C LEU A 235 -9.87 27.29 13.33
N GLU A 236 -10.81 27.58 14.24
CA GLU A 236 -11.29 28.96 14.45
C GLU A 236 -10.27 29.84 15.16
N ARG A 237 -9.32 29.29 15.92
CA ARG A 237 -8.27 30.04 16.57
C ARG A 237 -7.14 30.48 15.63
N ILE A 238 -6.94 29.76 14.52
CA ILE A 238 -5.86 30.05 13.54
C ILE A 238 -6.31 31.14 12.54
N GLY A 239 -7.60 31.46 12.45
CA GLY A 239 -8.14 32.44 11.49
C GLY A 239 -8.37 33.86 12.06
N LYS A 240 -7.87 34.18 13.25
CA LYS A 240 -8.10 35.47 13.92
C LYS A 240 -6.83 36.22 14.35
N ASP A 241 -5.67 35.90 13.75
CA ASP A 241 -4.48 36.73 13.86
C ASP A 241 -3.99 37.22 12.49
#